data_0815a11ec273046648f63572c795127d
#
_entry.id   0815a11ec273046648f63572c795127d
#
_cell.length_a   1.000
_cell.length_b   1.000
_cell.length_c   1.000
_cell.angle_alpha   90.00
_cell.angle_beta   90.00
_cell.angle_gamma   90.00
#
_symmetry.space_group_name_H-M   'P 1'
#
loop_
_entity.id
_entity.type
_entity.pdbx_description
1 polymer ?
#
loop_
_entity_poly.entity_id
_entity_poly.type
_entity_poly.pdbx_seq_one_letter_code
_entity_poly.pdbx_strand_id
1 'polypeptide(L)'
;MRGIVAGRATMAAMTAPKYWLMKSEPDECSIDDALAAPNQTVPWIGVRNYQARNFMRDDMRVGDGVLFYHSSCAEPGIAGIARVASGARVDPTQFEPGSPYYDGKSKPDAPRWLLVDVQALGKTRVLGLAGMRDLPALAEMRVLQRGNRLSVTPVTAGEWRAIAALLER
;
A
#
# COMPACT_ATOMS: atom_id res chain seq x y z
N MET A 1 -31.93 24.59 -4.94
CA MET A 1 -32.20 23.38 -5.76
C MET A 1 -30.97 22.82 -6.47
N ARG A 2 -30.13 23.65 -7.01
CA ARG A 2 -28.94 23.20 -7.74
C ARG A 2 -27.89 22.52 -6.85
N GLY A 3 -27.82 22.86 -5.59
CA GLY A 3 -26.89 22.25 -4.65
C GLY A 3 -27.19 20.81 -4.26
N ILE A 4 -28.41 20.37 -4.45
CA ILE A 4 -28.83 19.02 -4.09
C ILE A 4 -28.23 17.98 -5.06
N VAL A 5 -28.10 18.34 -6.33
CA VAL A 5 -27.57 17.44 -7.34
C VAL A 5 -26.06 17.23 -7.14
N ALA A 6 -25.35 18.29 -6.84
CA ALA A 6 -23.92 18.22 -6.54
C ALA A 6 -23.66 17.38 -5.27
N GLY A 7 -24.51 17.53 -4.24
CA GLY A 7 -24.41 16.73 -3.03
C GLY A 7 -24.62 15.24 -3.28
N ARG A 8 -25.52 14.90 -4.17
CA ARG A 8 -25.77 13.49 -4.54
C ARG A 8 -24.59 12.86 -5.26
N ALA A 9 -23.99 13.56 -6.20
CA ALA A 9 -22.80 13.07 -6.89
C ALA A 9 -21.63 12.86 -5.93
N THR A 10 -21.44 13.78 -4.98
CA THR A 10 -20.40 13.67 -3.95
C THR A 10 -20.64 12.46 -3.05
N MET A 11 -21.87 12.20 -2.65
CA MET A 11 -22.20 11.03 -1.82
C MET A 11 -21.99 9.71 -2.56
N ALA A 12 -22.32 9.64 -3.83
CA ALA A 12 -22.09 8.45 -4.65
C ALA A 12 -20.60 8.14 -4.79
N ALA A 13 -19.74 9.17 -4.83
CA ALA A 13 -18.29 9.03 -4.91
C ALA A 13 -17.65 8.71 -3.54
N MET A 14 -18.40 8.83 -2.45
CA MET A 14 -17.90 8.62 -1.08
C MET A 14 -18.11 7.20 -0.58
N THR A 15 -17.85 6.20 -1.41
CA THR A 15 -17.78 4.82 -0.94
C THR A 15 -16.69 4.71 0.11
N ALA A 16 -16.98 4.01 1.21
CA ALA A 16 -16.01 3.82 2.30
C ALA A 16 -14.68 3.32 1.75
N PRO A 17 -13.55 3.91 2.15
CA PRO A 17 -12.26 3.49 1.67
C PRO A 17 -11.92 2.09 2.15
N LYS A 18 -11.15 1.38 1.36
CA LYS A 18 -10.50 0.16 1.78
C LYS A 18 -9.16 0.49 2.40
N TYR A 19 -8.53 -0.52 2.96
CA TYR A 19 -7.25 -0.37 3.63
C TYR A 19 -6.31 -1.48 3.19
N TRP A 20 -5.04 -1.14 3.10
CA TRP A 20 -4.01 -2.02 2.58
C TRP A 20 -2.75 -1.93 3.42
N LEU A 21 -2.01 -3.02 3.48
CA LEU A 21 -0.63 -3.01 3.97
C LEU A 21 0.27 -3.22 2.75
N MET A 22 1.22 -2.33 2.56
CA MET A 22 2.15 -2.39 1.43
C MET A 22 3.59 -2.41 1.94
N LYS A 23 4.34 -3.42 1.53
CA LYS A 23 5.70 -3.64 1.98
C LYS A 23 6.70 -3.00 1.03
N SER A 24 7.65 -2.27 1.60
CA SER A 24 8.80 -1.71 0.91
C SER A 24 10.07 -2.01 1.70
N GLU A 25 11.15 -2.31 1.00
CA GLU A 25 12.46 -2.38 1.62
C GLU A 25 12.98 -0.96 1.82
N PRO A 26 13.36 -0.55 3.05
CA PRO A 26 13.77 0.85 3.29
C PRO A 26 15.04 1.26 2.54
N ASP A 27 15.88 0.31 2.12
CA ASP A 27 17.03 0.61 1.27
C ASP A 27 16.61 1.02 -0.15
N GLU A 28 15.46 0.60 -0.60
CA GLU A 28 14.89 1.03 -1.89
C GLU A 28 14.02 2.28 -1.73
N CYS A 29 13.06 2.24 -0.82
CA CYS A 29 12.17 3.36 -0.54
C CYS A 29 11.64 3.26 0.88
N SER A 30 12.16 4.09 1.76
CA SER A 30 11.67 4.22 3.14
C SER A 30 10.50 5.20 3.22
N ILE A 31 9.82 5.22 4.37
CA ILE A 31 8.80 6.25 4.64
C ILE A 31 9.41 7.66 4.56
N ASP A 32 10.67 7.83 5.00
CA ASP A 32 11.36 9.11 4.91
C ASP A 32 11.60 9.52 3.45
N ASP A 33 11.99 8.57 2.60
CA ASP A 33 12.16 8.81 1.17
C ASP A 33 10.84 9.23 0.51
N ALA A 34 9.76 8.55 0.86
CA ALA A 34 8.44 8.88 0.34
C ALA A 34 7.97 10.27 0.78
N LEU A 35 8.20 10.64 2.05
CA LEU A 35 7.85 11.96 2.56
C LEU A 35 8.68 13.06 1.91
N ALA A 36 9.91 12.76 1.49
CA ALA A 36 10.81 13.71 0.81
C ALA A 36 10.54 13.82 -0.70
N ALA A 37 9.77 12.91 -1.26
CA ALA A 37 9.47 12.91 -2.69
C ALA A 37 8.52 14.06 -3.07
N PRO A 38 8.48 14.49 -4.34
CA PRO A 38 7.53 15.51 -4.79
C PRO A 38 6.09 15.10 -4.45
N ASN A 39 5.36 15.99 -3.80
CA ASN A 39 4.01 15.75 -3.27
C ASN A 39 3.93 14.56 -2.31
N GLN A 40 5.05 14.16 -1.70
CA GLN A 40 5.16 12.97 -0.85
C GLN A 40 4.65 11.70 -1.54
N THR A 41 4.77 11.62 -2.85
CA THR A 41 4.19 10.55 -3.66
C THR A 41 5.25 9.77 -4.39
N VAL A 42 5.19 8.45 -4.30
CA VAL A 42 6.13 7.54 -4.97
C VAL A 42 5.40 6.49 -5.77
N PRO A 43 5.94 6.07 -6.93
CA PRO A 43 5.39 4.93 -7.64
C PRO A 43 5.76 3.65 -6.90
N TRP A 44 4.78 2.77 -6.69
CA TRP A 44 5.00 1.50 -5.97
C TRP A 44 5.45 0.43 -6.96
N ILE A 45 6.71 0.50 -7.37
CA ILE A 45 7.31 -0.42 -8.34
C ILE A 45 7.62 -1.79 -7.72
N GLY A 46 7.86 -2.77 -8.56
CA GLY A 46 8.47 -4.03 -8.14
C GLY A 46 7.52 -5.08 -7.59
N VAL A 47 6.21 -4.88 -7.67
CA VAL A 47 5.25 -5.93 -7.29
C VAL A 47 5.29 -7.03 -8.35
N ARG A 48 5.72 -8.23 -7.96
CA ARG A 48 5.95 -9.37 -8.86
C ARG A 48 5.20 -10.62 -8.43
N ASN A 49 4.04 -10.44 -7.80
CA ASN A 49 3.11 -11.50 -7.45
C ASN A 49 1.77 -11.17 -8.09
N TYR A 50 1.16 -12.13 -8.77
CA TYR A 50 -0.08 -11.90 -9.50
C TYR A 50 -1.25 -11.53 -8.58
N GLN A 51 -1.34 -12.12 -7.40
CA GLN A 51 -2.40 -11.79 -6.45
C GLN A 51 -2.27 -10.33 -5.95
N ALA A 52 -1.07 -9.90 -5.60
CA ALA A 52 -0.80 -8.53 -5.19
C ALA A 52 -1.08 -7.55 -6.33
N ARG A 53 -0.65 -7.89 -7.55
CA ARG A 53 -0.98 -7.09 -8.75
C ARG A 53 -2.47 -6.96 -8.94
N ASN A 54 -3.22 -8.05 -8.77
CA ASN A 54 -4.67 -8.03 -8.96
C ASN A 54 -5.37 -7.15 -7.92
N PHE A 55 -4.87 -7.10 -6.68
CA PHE A 55 -5.37 -6.15 -5.69
C PHE A 55 -5.22 -4.71 -6.18
N MET A 56 -4.06 -4.37 -6.72
CA MET A 56 -3.82 -3.02 -7.23
C MET A 56 -4.69 -2.70 -8.45
N ARG A 57 -4.86 -3.66 -9.34
CA ARG A 57 -5.62 -3.48 -10.58
C ARG A 57 -7.13 -3.39 -10.32
N ASP A 58 -7.66 -4.29 -9.50
CA ASP A 58 -9.10 -4.56 -9.43
C ASP A 58 -9.76 -3.95 -8.19
N ASP A 59 -9.04 -3.85 -7.08
CA ASP A 59 -9.63 -3.56 -5.78
C ASP A 59 -9.22 -2.21 -5.18
N MET A 60 -7.98 -1.78 -5.40
CA MET A 60 -7.50 -0.50 -4.90
C MET A 60 -8.15 0.69 -5.59
N ARG A 61 -8.45 1.72 -4.82
CA ARG A 61 -8.96 2.99 -5.32
C ARG A 61 -8.21 4.15 -4.72
N VAL A 62 -8.14 5.25 -5.45
CA VAL A 62 -7.58 6.50 -4.94
C VAL A 62 -8.26 6.87 -3.63
N GLY A 63 -7.48 7.19 -2.62
CA GLY A 63 -7.97 7.53 -1.29
C GLY A 63 -7.98 6.38 -0.30
N ASP A 64 -7.78 5.13 -0.75
CA ASP A 64 -7.65 3.99 0.17
C ASP A 64 -6.47 4.21 1.11
N GLY A 65 -6.64 3.82 2.37
CA GLY A 65 -5.58 3.91 3.38
C GLY A 65 -4.50 2.87 3.17
N VAL A 66 -3.25 3.23 3.46
CA VAL A 66 -2.09 2.35 3.33
C VAL A 66 -1.28 2.36 4.62
N LEU A 67 -1.03 1.19 5.17
CA LEU A 67 0.00 0.98 6.18
C LEU A 67 1.32 0.76 5.44
N PHE A 68 2.22 1.74 5.58
CA PHE A 68 3.53 1.70 4.94
C PHE A 68 4.45 0.81 5.78
N TYR A 69 4.76 -0.38 5.27
CA TYR A 69 5.48 -1.40 6.02
C TYR A 69 6.91 -1.55 5.49
N HIS A 70 7.89 -1.44 6.41
CA HIS A 70 9.29 -1.74 6.09
C HIS A 70 9.55 -3.23 6.25
N SER A 71 10.05 -3.87 5.19
CA SER A 71 10.42 -5.29 5.18
C SER A 71 11.90 -5.46 4.90
N SER A 72 12.44 -6.66 5.19
CA SER A 72 13.83 -7.03 4.88
C SER A 72 14.84 -6.03 5.47
N CYS A 73 14.67 -5.69 6.73
CA CYS A 73 15.52 -4.72 7.44
C CYS A 73 15.66 -5.09 8.91
N ALA A 74 16.45 -4.31 9.66
CA ALA A 74 16.72 -4.59 11.08
C ALA A 74 15.46 -4.51 11.94
N GLU A 75 14.56 -3.56 11.65
CA GLU A 75 13.31 -3.37 12.40
C GLU A 75 12.11 -3.45 11.43
N PRO A 76 11.71 -4.65 10.99
CA PRO A 76 10.55 -4.76 10.12
C PRO A 76 9.26 -4.39 10.86
N GLY A 77 8.40 -3.65 10.19
CA GLY A 77 7.13 -3.23 10.77
C GLY A 77 6.50 -2.07 10.04
N ILE A 78 5.32 -1.67 10.51
CA ILE A 78 4.64 -0.49 10.02
C ILE A 78 5.46 0.73 10.45
N ALA A 79 5.83 1.56 9.47
CA ALA A 79 6.68 2.73 9.68
C ALA A 79 5.98 4.05 9.40
N GLY A 80 4.81 4.01 8.77
CA GLY A 80 4.06 5.21 8.45
C GLY A 80 2.67 4.93 7.92
N ILE A 81 1.94 6.02 7.73
CA ILE A 81 0.60 6.02 7.16
C ILE A 81 0.66 6.72 5.80
N ALA A 82 -0.03 6.15 4.84
CA ALA A 82 -0.06 6.64 3.48
C ALA A 82 -1.46 6.44 2.88
N ARG A 83 -1.62 6.82 1.63
CA ARG A 83 -2.85 6.56 0.88
C ARG A 83 -2.54 6.25 -0.58
N VAL A 84 -3.43 5.54 -1.23
CA VAL A 84 -3.37 5.30 -2.67
C VAL A 84 -3.67 6.61 -3.40
N ALA A 85 -2.76 7.02 -4.28
CA ALA A 85 -2.82 8.32 -4.95
C ALA A 85 -3.15 8.23 -6.44
N SER A 86 -3.14 7.02 -7.02
CA SER A 86 -3.50 6.83 -8.43
C SER A 86 -4.17 5.49 -8.66
N GLY A 87 -4.84 5.36 -9.79
CA GLY A 87 -5.23 4.05 -10.31
C GLY A 87 -4.00 3.26 -10.78
N ALA A 88 -4.20 1.98 -11.09
CA ALA A 88 -3.13 1.12 -11.56
C ALA A 88 -2.64 1.56 -12.95
N ARG A 89 -1.33 1.54 -13.14
CA ARG A 89 -0.67 1.82 -14.42
C ARG A 89 0.51 0.88 -14.60
N VAL A 90 1.04 0.82 -15.81
CA VAL A 90 2.13 -0.09 -16.14
C VAL A 90 3.38 0.25 -15.34
N ASP A 91 3.98 -0.75 -14.73
CA ASP A 91 5.27 -0.63 -14.05
C ASP A 91 6.39 -0.66 -15.11
N PRO A 92 7.09 0.46 -15.35
CA PRO A 92 8.10 0.51 -16.40
C PRO A 92 9.34 -0.32 -16.08
N THR A 93 9.59 -0.64 -14.83
CA THR A 93 10.82 -1.37 -14.42
C THR A 93 10.84 -2.80 -14.98
N GLN A 94 9.67 -3.36 -15.33
CA GLN A 94 9.60 -4.69 -15.93
C GLN A 94 10.29 -4.78 -17.30
N PHE A 95 10.48 -3.65 -17.97
CA PHE A 95 11.11 -3.58 -19.30
C PHE A 95 12.55 -3.07 -19.24
N GLU A 96 13.07 -2.77 -18.07
CA GLU A 96 14.41 -2.22 -17.89
C GLU A 96 15.40 -3.34 -17.52
N PRO A 97 16.29 -3.78 -18.44
CA PRO A 97 17.20 -4.90 -18.15
C PRO A 97 18.12 -4.68 -16.96
N GLY A 98 18.45 -3.42 -16.64
CA GLY A 98 19.26 -3.08 -15.48
C GLY A 98 18.52 -3.05 -14.15
N SER A 99 17.20 -3.15 -14.16
CA SER A 99 16.39 -3.15 -12.94
C SER A 99 16.35 -4.54 -12.29
N PRO A 100 16.38 -4.63 -10.93
CA PRO A 100 16.15 -5.90 -10.25
C PRO A 100 14.73 -6.44 -10.49
N TYR A 101 13.83 -5.61 -11.02
CA TYR A 101 12.44 -5.97 -11.30
C TYR A 101 12.19 -6.27 -12.78
N TYR A 102 13.24 -6.38 -13.58
CA TYR A 102 13.14 -6.74 -14.99
C TYR A 102 12.48 -8.12 -15.17
N ASP A 103 11.52 -8.18 -16.09
CA ASP A 103 10.86 -9.43 -16.49
C ASP A 103 10.88 -9.55 -18.02
N GLY A 104 11.82 -10.32 -18.55
CA GLY A 104 12.00 -10.51 -19.99
C GLY A 104 10.82 -11.22 -20.66
N LYS A 105 9.92 -11.84 -19.89
CA LYS A 105 8.70 -12.48 -20.42
C LYS A 105 7.54 -11.51 -20.55
N SER A 106 7.60 -10.36 -19.89
CA SER A 106 6.58 -9.31 -20.04
C SER A 106 6.84 -8.52 -21.32
N LYS A 107 5.76 -8.11 -21.99
CA LYS A 107 5.84 -7.40 -23.27
C LYS A 107 5.11 -6.08 -23.19
N PRO A 108 5.62 -5.02 -23.88
CA PRO A 108 4.97 -3.70 -23.84
C PRO A 108 3.53 -3.68 -24.33
N ASP A 109 3.15 -4.59 -25.23
CA ASP A 109 1.78 -4.71 -25.76
C ASP A 109 0.89 -5.57 -24.86
N ALA A 110 1.48 -6.31 -23.90
CA ALA A 110 0.77 -7.15 -22.95
C ALA A 110 1.51 -7.16 -21.59
N PRO A 111 1.56 -6.00 -20.91
CA PRO A 111 2.34 -5.90 -19.67
C PRO A 111 1.73 -6.73 -18.56
N ARG A 112 2.57 -7.46 -17.84
CA ARG A 112 2.15 -8.28 -16.70
C ARG A 112 2.02 -7.48 -15.43
N TRP A 113 2.89 -6.50 -15.23
CA TRP A 113 3.10 -5.86 -13.94
C TRP A 113 2.65 -4.42 -13.93
N LEU A 114 1.96 -4.08 -12.84
CA LEU A 114 1.34 -2.79 -12.66
C LEU A 114 1.84 -2.17 -11.36
N LEU A 115 1.62 -0.88 -11.22
CA LEU A 115 1.88 -0.14 -9.99
C LEU A 115 0.72 0.82 -9.71
N VAL A 116 0.66 1.29 -8.48
CA VAL A 116 -0.12 2.46 -8.09
C VAL A 116 0.83 3.48 -7.49
N ASP A 117 0.48 4.75 -7.53
CA ASP A 117 1.19 5.78 -6.77
C ASP A 117 0.66 5.79 -5.34
N VAL A 118 1.56 5.98 -4.38
CA VAL A 118 1.25 6.02 -2.96
C VAL A 118 1.77 7.33 -2.38
N GLN A 119 0.89 8.06 -1.72
CA GLN A 119 1.26 9.30 -1.04
C GLN A 119 1.47 9.05 0.45
N ALA A 120 2.66 9.35 0.94
CA ALA A 120 2.95 9.29 2.36
C ALA A 120 2.27 10.45 3.09
N LEU A 121 1.60 10.14 4.19
CA LEU A 121 0.89 11.12 5.00
C LEU A 121 1.63 11.43 6.31
N GLY A 122 2.35 10.47 6.85
CA GLY A 122 3.11 10.69 8.07
C GLY A 122 3.96 9.51 8.47
N LYS A 123 5.06 9.80 9.14
CA LYS A 123 5.92 8.79 9.76
C LYS A 123 5.39 8.46 11.14
N THR A 124 5.43 7.19 11.49
CA THR A 124 5.04 6.71 12.82
C THR A 124 6.24 6.05 13.50
N ARG A 125 6.11 5.74 14.79
CA ARG A 125 7.02 4.77 15.39
C ARG A 125 6.85 3.43 14.69
N VAL A 126 7.89 2.61 14.68
CA VAL A 126 7.81 1.30 14.04
C VAL A 126 6.96 0.36 14.89
N LEU A 127 5.91 -0.19 14.29
CA LEU A 127 5.09 -1.23 14.91
C LEU A 127 5.42 -2.56 14.26
N GLY A 128 6.22 -3.38 14.96
CA GLY A 128 6.66 -4.68 14.46
C GLY A 128 5.61 -5.77 14.62
N LEU A 129 5.93 -6.95 14.10
CA LEU A 129 5.02 -8.11 14.15
C LEU A 129 4.69 -8.51 15.59
N ALA A 130 5.66 -8.48 16.51
CA ALA A 130 5.42 -8.82 17.91
C ALA A 130 4.38 -7.90 18.55
N GLY A 131 4.50 -6.60 18.33
CA GLY A 131 3.55 -5.62 18.84
C GLY A 131 2.15 -5.79 18.24
N MET A 132 2.08 -6.15 16.95
CA MET A 132 0.80 -6.44 16.31
C MET A 132 0.15 -7.71 16.89
N ARG A 133 0.95 -8.76 17.15
CA ARG A 133 0.43 -10.01 17.72
C ARG A 133 -0.12 -9.85 19.12
N ASP A 134 0.30 -8.83 19.85
CA ASP A 134 -0.21 -8.53 21.18
C ASP A 134 -1.64 -7.95 21.15
N LEU A 135 -2.13 -7.55 19.99
CA LEU A 135 -3.48 -6.99 19.84
C LEU A 135 -4.45 -8.08 19.38
N PRO A 136 -5.43 -8.48 20.22
CA PRO A 136 -6.43 -9.47 19.81
C PRO A 136 -7.22 -9.07 18.56
N ALA A 137 -7.42 -7.78 18.34
CA ALA A 137 -8.12 -7.28 17.16
C ALA A 137 -7.39 -7.59 15.85
N LEU A 138 -6.08 -7.91 15.90
CA LEU A 138 -5.27 -8.22 14.73
C LEU A 138 -5.03 -9.71 14.52
N ALA A 139 -5.70 -10.58 15.29
CA ALA A 139 -5.45 -12.02 15.27
C ALA A 139 -5.56 -12.63 13.86
N GLU A 140 -6.46 -12.13 13.04
CA GLU A 140 -6.70 -12.62 11.68
C GLU A 140 -5.99 -11.80 10.60
N MET A 141 -5.19 -10.82 10.98
CA MET A 141 -4.54 -9.93 10.03
C MET A 141 -3.57 -10.71 9.12
N ARG A 142 -3.65 -10.47 7.81
CA ARG A 142 -2.93 -11.26 6.81
C ARG A 142 -1.42 -11.25 6.99
N VAL A 143 -0.83 -10.12 7.35
CA VAL A 143 0.62 -10.01 7.53
C VAL A 143 1.12 -10.91 8.67
N LEU A 144 0.27 -11.24 9.64
CA LEU A 144 0.61 -12.09 10.78
C LEU A 144 0.46 -13.59 10.47
N GLN A 145 -0.14 -13.94 9.35
CA GLN A 145 -0.37 -15.35 9.01
C GLN A 145 0.92 -16.01 8.55
N ARG A 146 1.13 -17.21 9.04
CA ARG A 146 2.31 -18.01 8.69
C ARG A 146 2.35 -18.26 7.19
N GLY A 147 3.51 -18.03 6.59
CA GLY A 147 3.71 -18.27 5.15
C GLY A 147 3.19 -17.18 4.23
N ASN A 148 2.63 -16.10 4.78
CA ASN A 148 2.23 -14.98 3.96
C ASN A 148 3.46 -14.24 3.42
N ARG A 149 3.59 -14.18 2.09
CA ARG A 149 4.71 -13.53 1.39
C ARG A 149 4.24 -12.39 0.49
N LEU A 150 2.97 -12.05 0.53
CA LEU A 150 2.43 -10.97 -0.30
C LEU A 150 2.96 -9.62 0.15
N SER A 151 3.41 -8.82 -0.79
CA SER A 151 3.87 -7.45 -0.54
C SER A 151 2.71 -6.45 -0.44
N VAL A 152 1.53 -6.84 -0.90
CA VAL A 152 0.30 -6.05 -0.81
C VAL A 152 -0.78 -6.95 -0.23
N THR A 153 -1.35 -6.58 0.91
CA THR A 153 -2.41 -7.35 1.56
C THR A 153 -3.55 -6.45 2.00
N PRO A 154 -4.80 -6.93 1.91
CA PRO A 154 -5.93 -6.18 2.44
C PRO A 154 -5.90 -6.12 3.97
N VAL A 155 -6.41 -5.02 4.50
CA VAL A 155 -6.53 -4.74 5.93
C VAL A 155 -7.99 -4.39 6.19
N THR A 156 -8.61 -4.98 7.20
CA THR A 156 -9.98 -4.64 7.54
C THR A 156 -10.07 -3.26 8.20
N ALA A 157 -11.24 -2.64 8.15
CA ALA A 157 -11.46 -1.36 8.82
C ALA A 157 -11.21 -1.47 10.34
N GLY A 158 -11.57 -2.61 10.94
CA GLY A 158 -11.31 -2.86 12.36
C GLY A 158 -9.82 -2.96 12.69
N GLU A 159 -9.06 -3.65 11.85
CA GLU A 159 -7.60 -3.74 11.97
C GLU A 159 -6.94 -2.38 11.83
N TRP A 160 -7.37 -1.62 10.82
CA TRP A 160 -6.88 -0.25 10.61
C TRP A 160 -7.09 0.63 11.84
N ARG A 161 -8.32 0.62 12.39
CA ARG A 161 -8.65 1.43 13.58
C ARG A 161 -7.83 1.02 14.80
N ALA A 162 -7.63 -0.27 15.01
CA ALA A 162 -6.83 -0.78 16.13
C ALA A 162 -5.37 -0.32 16.01
N ILE A 163 -4.80 -0.39 14.82
CA ILE A 163 -3.43 0.05 14.56
C ILE A 163 -3.31 1.57 14.71
N ALA A 164 -4.22 2.32 14.12
CA ALA A 164 -4.21 3.78 14.21
C ALA A 164 -4.28 4.25 15.68
N ALA A 165 -5.15 3.65 16.47
CA ALA A 165 -5.26 3.97 17.90
C ALA A 165 -3.96 3.66 18.66
N LEU A 166 -3.29 2.56 18.32
CA LEU A 166 -2.03 2.19 18.96
C LEU A 166 -0.90 3.16 18.57
N LEU A 167 -0.85 3.60 17.32
CA LEU A 167 0.20 4.49 16.83
C LEU A 167 0.06 5.94 17.33
N GLU A 168 -1.11 6.32 17.80
CA GLU A 168 -1.36 7.63 18.40
C GLU A 168 -0.86 7.74 19.85
N ARG A 169 -0.45 6.65 20.49
CA ARG A 169 0.01 6.63 21.89
C ARG A 169 1.48 7.00 22.06
#